data_2f9763c9d5bff86620971c8e2a51163c
#
_entry.id   2f9763c9d5bff86620971c8e2a51163c
#
_cell.length_a   1.000
_cell.length_b   1.000
_cell.length_c   1.000
_cell.angle_alpha   90.00
_cell.angle_beta   90.00
_cell.angle_gamma   90.00
#
_symmetry.space_group_name_H-M   'P 1'
#
loop_
_entity.id
_entity.type
_entity.pdbx_description
1 polymer ?
#
loop_
_entity_poly.entity_id
_entity_poly.type
_entity_poly.pdbx_seq_one_letter_code
_entity_poly.pdbx_strand_id
1 'polypeptide(L)'
;MPIYVSIILLVVGMILLIKGADFFVEGASKIARMLKIPSLVIGLTLVSIGTSAPEFAVSLSASLQGANDLSFGNIVGSNIFNTFVVIGVSSVFTPLVVTKNMQKYDLSILFGIYLLLALFAFVITPGTIQVWEACILFSLTIIYTIFLILREKKEAQVEEEKEEKTRPWYINLLFVAIGLAGIIVGGDFVVDGAKDVALKLGMSEMLIGLTIVAVGTSLPELVTSIVAARKGENDIAVGNAIGSCIFNVVLILGFCSILEPATIDTRPLYALFDVGVMILTVVLVFIFSLKKREINKWHGIITITLYVIYLTVIILRDTGVL
;
A
#
# COMPACT_ATOMS: atom_id res chain seq x y z
N MET A 1 9.67 3.16 -27.86
CA MET A 1 10.08 1.78 -28.22
C MET A 1 9.16 1.24 -29.33
N PRO A 2 9.52 0.18 -30.11
CA PRO A 2 8.55 -0.53 -30.97
C PRO A 2 7.42 -1.10 -30.13
N ILE A 3 6.17 -1.09 -30.62
CA ILE A 3 4.98 -1.51 -29.85
C ILE A 3 5.06 -2.95 -29.36
N TYR A 4 5.69 -3.84 -30.14
CA TYR A 4 5.89 -5.22 -29.72
C TYR A 4 6.81 -5.37 -28.51
N VAL A 5 7.80 -4.47 -28.35
CA VAL A 5 8.68 -4.43 -27.16
C VAL A 5 7.88 -4.03 -25.93
N SER A 6 7.01 -3.04 -26.05
CA SER A 6 6.14 -2.58 -24.95
C SER A 6 5.17 -3.69 -24.52
N ILE A 7 4.62 -4.45 -25.48
CA ILE A 7 3.76 -5.60 -25.20
C ILE A 7 4.57 -6.72 -24.50
N ILE A 8 5.81 -6.96 -24.95
CA ILE A 8 6.68 -7.96 -24.30
C ILE A 8 6.98 -7.54 -22.86
N LEU A 9 7.29 -6.25 -22.61
CA LEU A 9 7.51 -5.73 -21.26
C LEU A 9 6.28 -5.93 -20.38
N LEU A 10 5.09 -5.62 -20.88
CA LEU A 10 3.83 -5.87 -20.16
C LEU A 10 3.66 -7.34 -19.77
N VAL A 11 3.86 -8.27 -20.71
CA VAL A 11 3.68 -9.70 -20.46
C VAL A 11 4.73 -10.24 -19.51
N VAL A 12 6.02 -9.90 -19.75
CA VAL A 12 7.13 -10.33 -18.89
C VAL A 12 6.99 -9.70 -17.49
N GLY A 13 6.66 -8.42 -17.43
CA GLY A 13 6.42 -7.71 -16.18
C GLY A 13 5.30 -8.36 -15.35
N MET A 14 4.19 -8.71 -15.97
CA MET A 14 3.07 -9.38 -15.29
C MET A 14 3.47 -10.79 -14.80
N ILE A 15 4.26 -11.53 -15.57
CA ILE A 15 4.77 -12.85 -15.14
C ILE A 15 5.71 -12.68 -13.94
N LEU A 16 6.62 -11.71 -13.98
CA LEU A 16 7.53 -11.42 -12.88
C LEU A 16 6.79 -10.98 -11.61
N LEU A 17 5.77 -10.12 -11.74
CA LEU A 17 4.92 -9.69 -10.62
C LEU A 17 4.24 -10.90 -9.95
N ILE A 18 3.54 -11.73 -10.74
CA ILE A 18 2.78 -12.86 -10.20
C ILE A 18 3.73 -13.90 -9.57
N LYS A 19 4.79 -14.30 -10.29
CA LYS A 19 5.76 -15.27 -9.78
C LYS A 19 6.60 -14.72 -8.62
N GLY A 20 6.96 -13.44 -8.69
CA GLY A 20 7.61 -12.73 -7.59
C GLY A 20 6.75 -12.75 -6.33
N ALA A 21 5.46 -12.41 -6.45
CA ALA A 21 4.53 -12.46 -5.32
C ALA A 21 4.34 -13.89 -4.77
N ASP A 22 4.29 -14.91 -5.64
CA ASP A 22 4.26 -16.32 -5.23
C ASP A 22 5.44 -16.70 -4.33
N PHE A 23 6.67 -16.36 -4.76
CA PHE A 23 7.89 -16.64 -3.97
C PHE A 23 7.96 -15.80 -2.71
N PHE A 24 7.60 -14.52 -2.80
CA PHE A 24 7.65 -13.59 -1.68
C PHE A 24 6.71 -14.02 -0.55
N VAL A 25 5.44 -14.27 -0.87
CA VAL A 25 4.44 -14.72 0.11
C VAL A 25 4.83 -16.08 0.71
N GLU A 26 5.30 -17.03 -0.13
CA GLU A 26 5.73 -18.35 0.35
C GLU A 26 6.94 -18.24 1.30
N GLY A 27 7.93 -17.45 0.95
CA GLY A 27 9.11 -17.22 1.79
C GLY A 27 8.75 -16.52 3.09
N ALA A 28 7.94 -15.45 3.02
CA ALA A 28 7.52 -14.64 4.16
C ALA A 28 6.68 -15.47 5.15
N SER A 29 5.69 -16.23 4.68
CA SER A 29 4.86 -17.05 5.56
C SER A 29 5.65 -18.17 6.25
N LYS A 30 6.62 -18.79 5.55
CA LYS A 30 7.50 -19.79 6.16
C LYS A 30 8.47 -19.20 7.18
N ILE A 31 9.01 -18.00 6.94
CA ILE A 31 9.83 -17.28 7.93
C ILE A 31 8.99 -16.98 9.17
N ALA A 32 7.76 -16.50 8.99
CA ALA A 32 6.83 -16.23 10.09
C ALA A 32 6.68 -17.47 10.99
N ARG A 33 6.35 -18.61 10.39
CA ARG A 33 6.19 -19.89 11.12
C ARG A 33 7.46 -20.32 11.81
N MET A 34 8.62 -20.24 11.15
CA MET A 34 9.92 -20.62 11.75
C MET A 34 10.29 -19.76 12.95
N LEU A 35 10.01 -18.46 12.88
CA LEU A 35 10.31 -17.52 13.96
C LEU A 35 9.19 -17.47 15.03
N LYS A 36 8.12 -18.26 14.83
CA LYS A 36 6.90 -18.22 15.68
C LYS A 36 6.34 -16.79 15.78
N ILE A 37 6.39 -16.07 14.67
CA ILE A 37 5.83 -14.73 14.52
C ILE A 37 4.50 -14.88 13.78
N PRO A 38 3.38 -14.33 14.28
CA PRO A 38 2.12 -14.35 13.58
C PRO A 38 2.23 -13.80 12.17
N SER A 39 1.57 -14.44 11.19
CA SER A 39 1.59 -14.03 9.78
C SER A 39 1.11 -12.59 9.59
N LEU A 40 0.24 -12.09 10.48
CA LEU A 40 -0.20 -10.70 10.51
C LEU A 40 0.97 -9.71 10.71
N VAL A 41 1.91 -10.00 11.62
CA VAL A 41 3.09 -9.13 11.85
C VAL A 41 3.94 -9.04 10.59
N ILE A 42 4.16 -10.18 9.93
CA ILE A 42 4.94 -10.23 8.68
C ILE A 42 4.21 -9.46 7.57
N GLY A 43 2.88 -9.60 7.46
CA GLY A 43 2.07 -8.82 6.53
C GLY A 43 2.16 -7.32 6.79
N LEU A 44 1.94 -6.91 8.05
CA LEU A 44 1.99 -5.51 8.48
C LEU A 44 3.40 -4.88 8.44
N THR A 45 4.48 -5.66 8.33
CA THR A 45 5.85 -5.13 8.36
C THR A 45 6.65 -5.51 7.10
N LEU A 46 7.25 -6.70 7.07
CA LEU A 46 8.16 -7.14 6.00
C LEU A 46 7.51 -7.03 4.62
N VAL A 47 6.25 -7.49 4.50
CA VAL A 47 5.56 -7.52 3.21
C VAL A 47 5.17 -6.10 2.80
N SER A 48 4.54 -5.34 3.70
CA SER A 48 4.12 -3.97 3.40
C SER A 48 5.30 -3.03 3.10
N ILE A 49 6.38 -3.05 3.89
CA ILE A 49 7.56 -2.23 3.63
C ILE A 49 8.24 -2.64 2.31
N GLY A 50 8.27 -3.95 2.02
CA GLY A 50 8.87 -4.46 0.80
C GLY A 50 8.10 -4.06 -0.45
N THR A 51 6.78 -4.18 -0.44
CA THR A 51 5.94 -3.80 -1.59
C THR A 51 5.84 -2.30 -1.78
N SER A 52 5.92 -1.49 -0.70
CA SER A 52 5.93 -0.02 -0.78
C SER A 52 7.31 0.58 -1.13
N ALA A 53 8.30 -0.24 -1.53
CA ALA A 53 9.58 0.27 -1.99
C ALA A 53 9.48 1.20 -3.22
N PRO A 54 8.62 0.96 -4.23
CA PRO A 54 8.40 1.89 -5.34
C PRO A 54 7.84 3.24 -4.86
N GLU A 55 6.86 3.24 -3.97
CA GLU A 55 6.30 4.46 -3.38
C GLU A 55 7.38 5.26 -2.65
N PHE A 56 8.24 4.57 -1.90
CA PHE A 56 9.38 5.22 -1.24
C PHE A 56 10.34 5.86 -2.25
N ALA A 57 10.70 5.14 -3.31
CA ALA A 57 11.59 5.63 -4.34
C ALA A 57 11.02 6.88 -5.06
N VAL A 58 9.73 6.85 -5.42
CA VAL A 58 9.04 7.98 -6.06
C VAL A 58 8.95 9.18 -5.13
N SER A 59 8.50 8.97 -3.88
CA SER A 59 8.37 10.06 -2.89
C SER A 59 9.72 10.67 -2.52
N LEU A 60 10.76 9.85 -2.36
CA LEU A 60 12.11 10.32 -2.08
C LEU A 60 12.68 11.12 -3.24
N SER A 61 12.52 10.62 -4.48
CA SER A 61 12.97 11.32 -5.68
C SER A 61 12.26 12.67 -5.85
N ALA A 62 10.95 12.70 -5.62
CA ALA A 62 10.15 13.93 -5.65
C ALA A 62 10.65 14.95 -4.61
N SER A 63 10.85 14.53 -3.36
CA SER A 63 11.35 15.40 -2.28
C SER A 63 12.73 15.96 -2.60
N LEU A 64 13.67 15.12 -3.07
CA LEU A 64 15.03 15.56 -3.44
C LEU A 64 15.06 16.53 -4.64
N GLN A 65 14.01 16.53 -5.47
CA GLN A 65 13.85 17.45 -6.60
C GLN A 65 13.01 18.70 -6.28
N GLY A 66 12.54 18.83 -5.01
CA GLY A 66 11.68 19.93 -4.58
C GLY A 66 10.22 19.83 -5.08
N ALA A 67 9.83 18.68 -5.63
CA ALA A 67 8.45 18.37 -6.05
C ALA A 67 7.65 17.74 -4.89
N ASN A 68 7.56 18.46 -3.78
CA ASN A 68 7.08 17.91 -2.51
C ASN A 68 5.58 17.64 -2.47
N ASP A 69 4.79 18.36 -3.28
CA ASP A 69 3.37 18.12 -3.55
C ASP A 69 3.15 16.76 -4.22
N LEU A 70 4.05 16.34 -5.11
CA LEU A 70 4.03 15.02 -5.72
C LEU A 70 4.27 13.91 -4.69
N SER A 71 5.19 14.12 -3.74
CA SER A 71 5.44 13.16 -2.64
C SER A 71 4.19 12.98 -1.77
N PHE A 72 3.54 14.08 -1.37
CA PHE A 72 2.30 14.05 -0.59
C PHE A 72 1.17 13.34 -1.38
N GLY A 73 0.96 13.74 -2.63
CA GLY A 73 -0.06 13.17 -3.51
C GLY A 73 0.13 11.67 -3.74
N ASN A 74 1.38 11.22 -3.97
CA ASN A 74 1.72 9.80 -4.10
C ASN A 74 1.29 9.00 -2.88
N ILE A 75 1.60 9.47 -1.67
CA ILE A 75 1.25 8.76 -0.42
C ILE A 75 -0.26 8.72 -0.20
N VAL A 76 -0.96 9.85 -0.38
CA VAL A 76 -2.42 9.90 -0.22
C VAL A 76 -3.11 9.00 -1.26
N GLY A 77 -2.69 9.08 -2.53
CA GLY A 77 -3.23 8.28 -3.63
C GLY A 77 -3.01 6.78 -3.44
N SER A 78 -1.79 6.36 -3.07
CA SER A 78 -1.47 4.95 -2.78
C SER A 78 -2.28 4.42 -1.60
N ASN A 79 -2.53 5.22 -0.56
CA ASN A 79 -3.33 4.80 0.58
C ASN A 79 -4.81 4.61 0.22
N ILE A 80 -5.38 5.48 -0.62
CA ILE A 80 -6.74 5.31 -1.16
C ILE A 80 -6.80 4.06 -2.03
N PHE A 81 -5.81 3.85 -2.91
CA PHE A 81 -5.72 2.67 -3.76
C PHE A 81 -5.61 1.39 -2.93
N ASN A 82 -4.71 1.34 -1.96
CA ASN A 82 -4.50 0.18 -1.11
C ASN A 82 -5.77 -0.22 -0.36
N THR A 83 -6.52 0.74 0.14
CA THR A 83 -7.73 0.44 0.89
C THR A 83 -8.92 0.12 -0.04
N PHE A 84 -9.14 0.88 -1.11
CA PHE A 84 -10.29 0.67 -1.98
C PHE A 84 -10.05 -0.44 -3.02
N VAL A 85 -8.86 -0.51 -3.61
CA VAL A 85 -8.59 -1.45 -4.71
C VAL A 85 -7.90 -2.71 -4.21
N VAL A 86 -6.82 -2.61 -3.43
CA VAL A 86 -6.08 -3.80 -2.99
C VAL A 86 -6.97 -4.67 -2.09
N ILE A 87 -7.58 -4.11 -1.05
CA ILE A 87 -8.53 -4.83 -0.19
C ILE A 87 -9.77 -5.23 -1.00
N GLY A 88 -10.30 -4.32 -1.82
CA GLY A 88 -11.49 -4.55 -2.62
C GLY A 88 -11.34 -5.73 -3.57
N VAL A 89 -10.33 -5.71 -4.43
CA VAL A 89 -10.08 -6.77 -5.42
C VAL A 89 -9.75 -8.10 -4.72
N SER A 90 -8.89 -8.07 -3.70
CA SER A 90 -8.55 -9.28 -2.93
C SER A 90 -9.79 -9.93 -2.32
N SER A 91 -10.73 -9.13 -1.77
CA SER A 91 -11.97 -9.63 -1.18
C SER A 91 -12.98 -10.17 -2.21
N VAL A 92 -12.89 -9.76 -3.47
CA VAL A 92 -13.68 -10.33 -4.57
C VAL A 92 -13.23 -11.76 -4.89
N PHE A 93 -11.92 -12.04 -4.81
CA PHE A 93 -11.38 -13.39 -5.05
C PHE A 93 -11.56 -14.31 -3.83
N THR A 94 -11.31 -13.79 -2.64
CA THR A 94 -11.39 -14.56 -1.38
C THR A 94 -11.83 -13.62 -0.27
N PRO A 95 -12.88 -13.96 0.50
CA PRO A 95 -13.29 -13.16 1.66
C PRO A 95 -12.12 -12.93 2.61
N LEU A 96 -11.86 -11.67 2.95
CA LEU A 96 -10.75 -11.28 3.81
C LEU A 96 -11.21 -11.21 5.27
N VAL A 97 -10.56 -11.98 6.13
CA VAL A 97 -10.84 -11.96 7.57
C VAL A 97 -10.06 -10.81 8.22
N VAL A 98 -10.77 -9.94 8.92
CA VAL A 98 -10.18 -8.88 9.75
C VAL A 98 -10.23 -9.33 11.20
N THR A 99 -9.09 -9.70 11.77
CA THR A 99 -9.02 -10.19 13.14
C THR A 99 -9.50 -9.12 14.15
N LYS A 100 -9.90 -9.54 15.34
CA LYS A 100 -10.34 -8.62 16.40
C LYS A 100 -9.25 -7.59 16.75
N ASN A 101 -8.01 -8.06 16.76
CA ASN A 101 -6.87 -7.20 17.07
C ASN A 101 -6.57 -6.20 15.98
N MET A 102 -6.57 -6.64 14.73
CA MET A 102 -6.44 -5.74 13.59
C MET A 102 -7.55 -4.67 13.60
N GLN A 103 -8.80 -5.07 13.79
CA GLN A 103 -9.91 -4.14 13.86
C GLN A 103 -9.75 -3.12 15.00
N LYS A 104 -9.40 -3.62 16.21
CA LYS A 104 -9.31 -2.79 17.41
C LYS A 104 -8.07 -1.89 17.43
N TYR A 105 -6.94 -2.39 16.97
CA TYR A 105 -5.66 -1.69 17.09
C TYR A 105 -5.21 -1.11 15.75
N ASP A 106 -4.97 -1.94 14.74
CA ASP A 106 -4.29 -1.49 13.51
C ASP A 106 -5.15 -0.52 12.70
N LEU A 107 -6.47 -0.80 12.54
CA LEU A 107 -7.38 0.15 11.88
C LEU A 107 -7.59 1.43 12.71
N SER A 108 -7.61 1.33 14.05
CA SER A 108 -7.74 2.51 14.91
C SER A 108 -6.48 3.38 14.89
N ILE A 109 -5.30 2.74 14.86
CA ILE A 109 -4.01 3.45 14.73
C ILE A 109 -3.93 4.12 13.36
N LEU A 110 -4.28 3.40 12.29
CA LEU A 110 -4.32 3.97 10.93
C LEU A 110 -5.27 5.16 10.85
N PHE A 111 -6.47 5.05 11.41
CA PHE A 111 -7.41 6.17 11.49
C PHE A 111 -6.82 7.36 12.26
N GLY A 112 -6.17 7.09 13.41
CA GLY A 112 -5.50 8.13 14.20
C GLY A 112 -4.35 8.81 13.44
N ILE A 113 -3.55 8.05 12.69
CA ILE A 113 -2.46 8.57 11.85
C ILE A 113 -3.04 9.46 10.74
N TYR A 114 -4.14 9.09 10.11
CA TYR A 114 -4.77 9.90 9.07
C TYR A 114 -5.36 11.20 9.64
N LEU A 115 -5.96 11.15 10.84
CA LEU A 115 -6.42 12.35 11.53
C LEU A 115 -5.26 13.26 11.94
N LEU A 116 -4.15 12.68 12.40
CA LEU A 116 -2.95 13.45 12.75
C LEU A 116 -2.35 14.12 11.50
N LEU A 117 -2.28 13.40 10.38
CA LEU A 117 -1.84 13.97 9.11
C LEU A 117 -2.76 15.12 8.68
N ALA A 118 -4.07 14.94 8.75
CA ALA A 118 -5.03 15.99 8.42
C ALA A 118 -4.89 17.21 9.36
N LEU A 119 -4.66 16.97 10.65
CA LEU A 119 -4.43 18.02 11.63
C LEU A 119 -3.18 18.85 11.30
N PHE A 120 -2.06 18.20 10.95
CA PHE A 120 -0.85 18.87 10.52
C PHE A 120 -1.07 19.64 9.22
N ALA A 121 -1.58 18.96 8.21
CA ALA A 121 -1.73 19.46 6.85
C ALA A 121 -2.67 20.67 6.71
N PHE A 122 -3.73 20.75 7.54
CA PHE A 122 -4.80 21.74 7.35
C PHE A 122 -5.09 22.64 8.55
N VAL A 123 -4.59 22.31 9.74
CA VAL A 123 -4.92 23.06 10.96
C VAL A 123 -3.67 23.70 11.59
N ILE A 124 -2.62 22.93 11.84
CA ILE A 124 -1.44 23.41 12.58
C ILE A 124 -0.52 24.21 11.65
N THR A 125 -0.11 23.61 10.52
CA THR A 125 0.75 24.25 9.51
C THR A 125 0.09 24.17 8.12
N PRO A 126 -1.02 24.90 7.90
CA PRO A 126 -1.81 24.72 6.68
C PRO A 126 -0.98 24.86 5.41
N GLY A 127 -1.10 23.85 4.52
CA GLY A 127 -0.41 23.79 3.25
C GLY A 127 0.99 23.18 3.29
N THR A 128 1.48 22.74 4.46
CA THR A 128 2.80 22.10 4.56
C THR A 128 2.83 21.04 5.67
N ILE A 129 3.77 20.09 5.56
CA ILE A 129 4.19 19.24 6.69
C ILE A 129 5.60 19.69 7.06
N GLN A 130 5.74 20.34 8.19
CA GLN A 130 7.02 20.87 8.68
C GLN A 130 7.92 19.75 9.21
N VAL A 131 9.24 20.01 9.28
CA VAL A 131 10.23 19.02 9.74
C VAL A 131 9.90 18.43 11.11
N TRP A 132 9.43 19.23 12.06
CA TRP A 132 9.07 18.74 13.40
C TRP A 132 7.84 17.82 13.39
N GLU A 133 6.84 18.09 12.54
CA GLU A 133 5.67 17.22 12.32
C GLU A 133 6.09 15.91 11.65
N ALA A 134 6.98 16.02 10.67
CA ALA A 134 7.60 14.88 10.00
C ALA A 134 8.40 14.00 10.98
N CYS A 135 9.15 14.60 11.92
CA CYS A 135 9.83 13.87 12.99
C CYS A 135 8.84 13.12 13.90
N ILE A 136 7.68 13.72 14.21
CA ILE A 136 6.61 13.04 14.96
C ILE A 136 6.09 11.85 14.14
N LEU A 137 5.71 12.04 12.87
CA LEU A 137 5.23 10.97 12.00
C LEU A 137 6.27 9.85 11.91
N PHE A 138 7.52 10.17 11.64
CA PHE A 138 8.58 9.18 11.51
C PHE A 138 8.83 8.42 12.82
N SER A 139 8.77 9.08 13.97
CA SER A 139 8.92 8.42 15.27
C SER A 139 7.80 7.39 15.54
N LEU A 140 6.60 7.62 15.02
CA LEU A 140 5.50 6.66 15.11
C LEU A 140 5.80 5.35 14.38
N THR A 141 6.71 5.33 13.39
CA THR A 141 7.19 4.09 12.76
C THR A 141 7.82 3.15 13.78
N ILE A 142 8.71 3.68 14.62
CA ILE A 142 9.42 2.90 15.65
C ILE A 142 8.43 2.47 16.72
N ILE A 143 7.60 3.39 17.19
CA ILE A 143 6.60 3.13 18.24
C ILE A 143 5.61 2.04 17.78
N TYR A 144 5.07 2.16 16.55
CA TYR A 144 4.13 1.18 16.02
C TYR A 144 4.78 -0.19 15.83
N THR A 145 6.01 -0.23 15.29
CA THR A 145 6.73 -1.49 15.08
C THR A 145 7.01 -2.21 16.41
N ILE A 146 7.46 -1.47 17.43
CA ILE A 146 7.68 -2.03 18.78
C ILE A 146 6.34 -2.51 19.37
N PHE A 147 5.29 -1.69 19.31
CA PHE A 147 3.97 -2.04 19.79
C PHE A 147 3.46 -3.35 19.14
N LEU A 148 3.58 -3.46 17.81
CA LEU A 148 3.16 -4.62 17.05
C LEU A 148 3.90 -5.89 17.50
N ILE A 149 5.24 -5.84 17.61
CA ILE A 149 6.07 -6.97 18.03
C ILE A 149 5.71 -7.39 19.45
N LEU A 150 5.55 -6.45 20.39
CA LEU A 150 5.26 -6.76 21.79
C LEU A 150 3.85 -7.35 21.96
N ARG A 151 2.87 -6.84 21.21
CA ARG A 151 1.49 -7.33 21.21
C ARG A 151 1.42 -8.79 20.76
N GLU A 152 1.99 -9.07 19.62
CA GLU A 152 1.87 -10.37 18.98
C GLU A 152 2.72 -11.45 19.66
N LYS A 153 3.85 -11.09 20.28
CA LYS A 153 4.60 -12.05 21.15
C LYS A 153 3.75 -12.62 22.29
N LYS A 154 2.81 -11.84 22.81
CA LYS A 154 1.92 -12.27 23.89
C LYS A 154 0.88 -13.29 23.41
N GLU A 155 0.49 -13.23 22.14
CA GLU A 155 -0.52 -14.12 21.55
C GLU A 155 0.09 -15.39 20.95
N ALA A 156 1.29 -15.32 20.39
CA ALA A 156 1.99 -16.48 19.83
C ALA A 156 2.27 -17.62 20.83
N GLN A 157 2.17 -17.36 22.15
CA GLN A 157 2.30 -18.38 23.20
C GLN A 157 1.07 -19.31 23.30
N VAL A 158 0.01 -19.07 22.53
CA VAL A 158 -1.28 -19.78 22.66
C VAL A 158 -1.53 -20.78 21.52
N GLU A 159 -0.84 -20.67 20.40
CA GLU A 159 -1.01 -21.57 19.27
C GLU A 159 0.12 -22.61 19.18
N GLU A 160 -0.17 -23.86 19.54
CA GLU A 160 0.67 -25.02 19.21
C GLU A 160 0.52 -25.32 17.70
N GLU A 161 1.37 -24.74 16.86
CA GLU A 161 1.41 -25.10 15.45
C GLU A 161 2.07 -26.46 15.23
N LYS A 162 1.43 -27.28 14.36
CA LYS A 162 2.01 -28.54 13.88
C LYS A 162 3.37 -28.26 13.21
N GLU A 163 4.39 -28.99 13.63
CA GLU A 163 5.71 -28.98 12.99
C GLU A 163 5.60 -29.43 11.53
N GLU A 164 5.45 -28.46 10.62
CA GLU A 164 5.72 -28.74 9.20
C GLU A 164 7.23 -28.77 8.96
N LYS A 165 7.70 -29.74 8.18
CA LYS A 165 9.09 -29.81 7.71
C LYS A 165 9.38 -28.56 6.88
N THR A 166 9.93 -27.52 7.51
CA THR A 166 10.29 -26.27 6.85
C THR A 166 11.65 -26.42 6.15
N ARG A 167 11.76 -25.76 4.97
CA ARG A 167 13.04 -25.58 4.30
C ARG A 167 14.00 -24.81 5.24
N PRO A 168 15.34 -24.93 5.06
CA PRO A 168 16.29 -24.09 5.80
C PRO A 168 15.97 -22.61 5.69
N TRP A 169 16.15 -21.86 6.78
CA TRP A 169 15.77 -20.43 6.85
C TRP A 169 16.37 -19.58 5.73
N TYR A 170 17.62 -19.84 5.33
CA TYR A 170 18.29 -19.11 4.25
C TYR A 170 17.62 -19.31 2.87
N ILE A 171 17.01 -20.48 2.63
CA ILE A 171 16.23 -20.71 1.41
C ILE A 171 14.96 -19.87 1.42
N ASN A 172 14.27 -19.77 2.55
CA ASN A 172 13.09 -18.92 2.67
C ASN A 172 13.45 -17.45 2.52
N LEU A 173 14.58 -17.00 3.07
CA LEU A 173 15.10 -15.65 2.86
C LEU A 173 15.44 -15.38 1.38
N LEU A 174 16.02 -16.36 0.68
CA LEU A 174 16.26 -16.26 -0.77
C LEU A 174 14.94 -16.13 -1.55
N PHE A 175 13.90 -16.86 -1.16
CA PHE A 175 12.56 -16.74 -1.76
C PHE A 175 11.99 -15.33 -1.54
N VAL A 176 12.14 -14.76 -0.35
CA VAL A 176 11.75 -13.36 -0.08
C VAL A 176 12.53 -12.39 -0.97
N ALA A 177 13.85 -12.53 -1.05
CA ALA A 177 14.70 -11.61 -1.83
C ALA A 177 14.40 -11.68 -3.34
N ILE A 178 14.35 -12.89 -3.91
CA ILE A 178 14.04 -13.10 -5.34
C ILE A 178 12.61 -12.68 -5.64
N GLY A 179 11.68 -13.02 -4.74
CA GLY A 179 10.28 -12.64 -4.86
C GLY A 179 10.10 -11.14 -4.89
N LEU A 180 10.71 -10.43 -3.94
CA LEU A 180 10.67 -8.96 -3.87
C LEU A 180 11.32 -8.32 -5.11
N ALA A 181 12.48 -8.79 -5.53
CA ALA A 181 13.11 -8.32 -6.77
C ALA A 181 12.20 -8.53 -8.00
N GLY A 182 11.57 -9.70 -8.10
CA GLY A 182 10.61 -10.00 -9.17
C GLY A 182 9.38 -9.09 -9.15
N ILE A 183 8.87 -8.74 -7.96
CA ILE A 183 7.75 -7.82 -7.78
C ILE A 183 8.13 -6.41 -8.25
N ILE A 184 9.27 -5.88 -7.80
CA ILE A 184 9.72 -4.53 -8.13
C ILE A 184 10.01 -4.42 -9.64
N VAL A 185 10.88 -5.27 -10.18
CA VAL A 185 11.24 -5.25 -11.60
C VAL A 185 10.02 -5.53 -12.49
N GLY A 186 9.15 -6.44 -12.06
CA GLY A 186 7.91 -6.75 -12.76
C GLY A 186 6.95 -5.57 -12.80
N GLY A 187 6.82 -4.83 -11.68
CA GLY A 187 6.05 -3.60 -11.59
C GLY A 187 6.56 -2.52 -12.55
N ASP A 188 7.86 -2.25 -12.55
CA ASP A 188 8.49 -1.29 -13.45
C ASP A 188 8.24 -1.64 -14.92
N PHE A 189 8.39 -2.92 -15.29
CA PHE A 189 8.14 -3.38 -16.67
C PHE A 189 6.68 -3.20 -17.09
N VAL A 190 5.73 -3.45 -16.18
CA VAL A 190 4.31 -3.24 -16.47
C VAL A 190 4.02 -1.75 -16.67
N VAL A 191 4.55 -0.90 -15.79
CA VAL A 191 4.35 0.57 -15.89
C VAL A 191 4.97 1.13 -17.17
N ASP A 192 6.22 0.79 -17.45
CA ASP A 192 6.93 1.27 -18.65
C ASP A 192 6.26 0.79 -19.93
N GLY A 193 5.88 -0.49 -19.99
CA GLY A 193 5.16 -1.05 -21.11
C GLY A 193 3.80 -0.41 -21.32
N ALA A 194 3.02 -0.23 -20.25
CA ALA A 194 1.70 0.41 -20.31
C ALA A 194 1.78 1.88 -20.74
N LYS A 195 2.74 2.63 -20.18
CA LYS A 195 3.01 4.03 -20.51
C LYS A 195 3.33 4.20 -22.00
N ASP A 196 4.24 3.38 -22.54
CA ASP A 196 4.65 3.47 -23.94
C ASP A 196 3.50 3.11 -24.91
N VAL A 197 2.67 2.11 -24.56
CA VAL A 197 1.47 1.76 -25.33
C VAL A 197 0.46 2.91 -25.28
N ALA A 198 0.20 3.49 -24.13
CA ALA A 198 -0.76 4.58 -23.96
C ALA A 198 -0.36 5.84 -24.73
N LEU A 199 0.94 6.20 -24.74
CA LEU A 199 1.48 7.28 -25.53
C LEU A 199 1.24 7.05 -27.04
N LYS A 200 1.44 5.83 -27.54
CA LYS A 200 1.20 5.48 -28.96
C LYS A 200 -0.27 5.48 -29.34
N LEU A 201 -1.16 5.25 -28.38
CA LEU A 201 -2.61 5.38 -28.57
C LEU A 201 -3.10 6.83 -28.48
N GLY A 202 -2.17 7.79 -28.29
CA GLY A 202 -2.49 9.23 -28.27
C GLY A 202 -2.96 9.75 -26.91
N MET A 203 -2.76 9.00 -25.82
CA MET A 203 -3.03 9.52 -24.47
C MET A 203 -2.02 10.60 -24.10
N SER A 204 -2.47 11.65 -23.42
CA SER A 204 -1.58 12.70 -22.91
C SER A 204 -0.69 12.16 -21.77
N GLU A 205 0.52 12.73 -21.64
CA GLU A 205 1.44 12.37 -20.53
C GLU A 205 0.80 12.60 -19.17
N MET A 206 0.00 13.64 -19.05
CA MET A 206 -0.77 13.97 -17.85
C MET A 206 -1.76 12.85 -17.49
N LEU A 207 -2.58 12.39 -18.44
CA LEU A 207 -3.54 11.31 -18.21
C LEU A 207 -2.83 9.99 -17.86
N ILE A 208 -1.68 9.72 -18.48
CA ILE A 208 -0.83 8.56 -18.17
C ILE A 208 -0.30 8.66 -16.74
N GLY A 209 0.19 9.83 -16.32
CA GLY A 209 0.66 10.08 -14.97
C GLY A 209 -0.43 9.84 -13.92
N LEU A 210 -1.62 10.44 -14.15
CA LEU A 210 -2.77 10.33 -13.25
C LEU A 210 -3.36 8.92 -13.13
N THR A 211 -3.16 8.08 -14.13
CA THR A 211 -3.78 6.75 -14.17
C THR A 211 -2.73 5.63 -14.08
N ILE A 212 -1.92 5.45 -15.09
CA ILE A 212 -1.02 4.30 -15.23
C ILE A 212 0.11 4.35 -14.20
N VAL A 213 0.73 5.52 -14.01
CA VAL A 213 1.85 5.65 -13.07
C VAL A 213 1.34 5.60 -11.63
N ALA A 214 0.25 6.31 -11.33
CA ALA A 214 -0.33 6.33 -9.99
C ALA A 214 -0.80 4.94 -9.51
N VAL A 215 -1.38 4.14 -10.41
CA VAL A 215 -1.76 2.76 -10.12
C VAL A 215 -0.53 1.84 -10.09
N GLY A 216 0.47 2.13 -10.92
CA GLY A 216 1.62 1.28 -11.16
C GLY A 216 2.50 1.06 -9.93
N THR A 217 2.74 2.09 -9.13
CA THR A 217 3.53 1.97 -7.90
C THR A 217 2.89 1.04 -6.88
N SER A 218 1.56 0.96 -6.84
CA SER A 218 0.80 0.10 -5.93
C SER A 218 0.41 -1.26 -6.54
N LEU A 219 0.89 -1.60 -7.75
CA LEU A 219 0.73 -2.95 -8.31
C LEU A 219 1.39 -4.05 -7.47
N PRO A 220 2.58 -3.85 -6.89
CA PRO A 220 3.18 -4.79 -5.95
C PRO A 220 2.25 -5.18 -4.81
N GLU A 221 1.62 -4.21 -4.16
CA GLU A 221 0.66 -4.43 -3.09
C GLU A 221 -0.55 -5.22 -3.57
N LEU A 222 -1.10 -4.84 -4.72
CA LEU A 222 -2.29 -5.47 -5.29
C LEU A 222 -2.01 -6.95 -5.60
N VAL A 223 -0.96 -7.24 -6.35
CA VAL A 223 -0.65 -8.60 -6.78
C VAL A 223 -0.26 -9.47 -5.59
N THR A 224 0.56 -8.94 -4.67
CA THR A 224 0.97 -9.66 -3.46
C THR A 224 -0.22 -10.00 -2.56
N SER A 225 -1.14 -9.05 -2.33
CA SER A 225 -2.33 -9.29 -1.51
C SER A 225 -3.30 -10.29 -2.17
N ILE A 226 -3.50 -10.23 -3.49
CA ILE A 226 -4.30 -11.23 -4.22
C ILE A 226 -3.68 -12.63 -4.09
N VAL A 227 -2.36 -12.74 -4.29
CA VAL A 227 -1.65 -14.02 -4.20
C VAL A 227 -1.72 -14.58 -2.78
N ALA A 228 -1.50 -13.75 -1.76
CA ALA A 228 -1.60 -14.12 -0.36
C ALA A 228 -3.02 -14.63 -0.02
N ALA A 229 -4.07 -13.87 -0.40
CA ALA A 229 -5.45 -14.27 -0.19
C ALA A 229 -5.79 -15.60 -0.87
N ARG A 230 -5.31 -15.82 -2.11
CA ARG A 230 -5.52 -17.09 -2.83
C ARG A 230 -4.77 -18.28 -2.23
N LYS A 231 -3.67 -18.04 -1.54
CA LYS A 231 -2.92 -19.07 -0.78
C LYS A 231 -3.52 -19.35 0.60
N GLY A 232 -4.57 -18.64 1.00
CA GLY A 232 -5.17 -18.74 2.34
C GLY A 232 -4.42 -17.95 3.41
N GLU A 233 -3.40 -17.18 3.03
CA GLU A 233 -2.61 -16.30 3.93
C GLU A 233 -3.33 -14.95 4.09
N ASN A 234 -4.56 -14.99 4.62
CA ASN A 234 -5.42 -13.80 4.76
C ASN A 234 -4.78 -12.69 5.60
N ASP A 235 -4.06 -13.07 6.65
CA ASP A 235 -3.37 -12.11 7.53
C ASP A 235 -2.27 -11.36 6.80
N ILE A 236 -1.55 -12.04 5.88
CA ILE A 236 -0.56 -11.38 5.02
C ILE A 236 -1.27 -10.45 4.03
N ALA A 237 -2.38 -10.88 3.41
CA ALA A 237 -3.11 -10.08 2.43
C ALA A 237 -3.63 -8.77 3.01
N VAL A 238 -4.34 -8.84 4.16
CA VAL A 238 -4.89 -7.65 4.83
C VAL A 238 -3.78 -6.85 5.50
N GLY A 239 -2.82 -7.56 6.12
CA GLY A 239 -1.65 -6.95 6.76
C GLY A 239 -0.81 -6.14 5.78
N ASN A 240 -0.59 -6.64 4.56
CA ASN A 240 0.08 -5.91 3.49
C ASN A 240 -0.63 -4.60 3.18
N ALA A 241 -1.92 -4.62 2.86
CA ALA A 241 -2.66 -3.41 2.49
C ALA A 241 -2.71 -2.37 3.63
N ILE A 242 -3.04 -2.79 4.86
CA ILE A 242 -3.14 -1.88 6.02
C ILE A 242 -1.76 -1.43 6.48
N GLY A 243 -0.76 -2.31 6.48
CA GLY A 243 0.61 -1.98 6.83
C GLY A 243 1.23 -0.97 5.86
N SER A 244 1.03 -1.15 4.55
CA SER A 244 1.46 -0.17 3.53
C SER A 244 0.81 1.19 3.78
N CYS A 245 -0.48 1.24 4.11
CA CYS A 245 -1.15 2.50 4.47
C CYS A 245 -0.52 3.20 5.69
N ILE A 246 -0.16 2.44 6.73
CA ILE A 246 0.50 2.99 7.91
C ILE A 246 1.90 3.49 7.54
N PHE A 247 2.75 2.62 6.94
CA PHE A 247 4.13 2.96 6.65
C PHE A 247 4.28 4.05 5.59
N ASN A 248 3.37 4.13 4.63
CA ASN A 248 3.35 5.22 3.66
C ASN A 248 3.29 6.60 4.35
N VAL A 249 2.47 6.76 5.38
CA VAL A 249 2.39 8.04 6.11
C VAL A 249 3.52 8.19 7.10
N VAL A 250 3.73 7.21 8.01
CA VAL A 250 4.67 7.42 9.12
C VAL A 250 6.13 7.24 8.70
N LEU A 251 6.44 6.27 7.83
CA LEU A 251 7.80 6.01 7.39
C LEU A 251 8.13 6.85 6.15
N ILE A 252 7.36 6.73 5.06
CA ILE A 252 7.74 7.32 3.78
C ILE A 252 7.53 8.83 3.82
N LEU A 253 6.31 9.30 4.04
CA LEU A 253 6.04 10.74 4.09
C LEU A 253 6.79 11.40 5.24
N GLY A 254 6.85 10.75 6.44
CA GLY A 254 7.62 11.23 7.56
C GLY A 254 9.09 11.41 7.22
N PHE A 255 9.75 10.40 6.64
CA PHE A 255 11.15 10.49 6.26
C PHE A 255 11.41 11.53 5.17
N CYS A 256 10.61 11.51 4.10
CA CYS A 256 10.76 12.46 3.00
C CYS A 256 10.56 13.92 3.46
N SER A 257 9.59 14.17 4.34
CA SER A 257 9.34 15.52 4.89
C SER A 257 10.37 15.98 5.92
N ILE A 258 11.19 15.08 6.49
CA ILE A 258 12.38 15.46 7.27
C ILE A 258 13.47 16.02 6.37
N LEU A 259 13.65 15.43 5.18
CA LEU A 259 14.64 15.89 4.22
C LEU A 259 14.24 17.21 3.59
N GLU A 260 12.98 17.33 3.20
CA GLU A 260 12.40 18.54 2.59
C GLU A 260 10.93 18.64 3.01
N PRO A 261 10.48 19.71 3.68
CA PRO A 261 9.09 19.86 4.11
C PRO A 261 8.11 19.59 2.98
N ALA A 262 7.17 18.67 3.19
CA ALA A 262 6.18 18.38 2.16
C ALA A 262 5.24 19.58 1.99
N THR A 263 5.09 20.03 0.76
CA THR A 263 4.07 21.02 0.38
C THR A 263 2.80 20.30 -0.04
N ILE A 264 1.68 20.93 0.23
CA ILE A 264 0.37 20.41 -0.13
C ILE A 264 -0.13 21.27 -1.29
N ASP A 265 -0.82 20.67 -2.25
CA ASP A 265 -1.35 21.35 -3.44
C ASP A 265 -1.84 22.77 -3.09
N THR A 266 -1.45 23.74 -3.90
CA THR A 266 -1.87 25.16 -3.79
C THR A 266 -3.40 25.33 -3.81
N ARG A 267 -4.15 24.31 -4.16
CA ARG A 267 -5.60 24.22 -4.09
C ARG A 267 -6.04 23.42 -2.84
N PRO A 268 -6.05 24.03 -1.66
CA PRO A 268 -6.22 23.32 -0.38
C PRO A 268 -7.53 22.53 -0.28
N LEU A 269 -8.58 22.96 -1.00
CA LEU A 269 -9.85 22.25 -1.03
C LEU A 269 -9.75 20.88 -1.71
N TYR A 270 -8.88 20.74 -2.71
CA TYR A 270 -8.66 19.47 -3.41
C TYR A 270 -7.87 18.50 -2.55
N ALA A 271 -6.79 18.97 -1.92
CA ALA A 271 -6.03 18.15 -0.99
C ALA A 271 -6.87 17.72 0.22
N LEU A 272 -7.73 18.61 0.73
CA LEU A 272 -8.66 18.29 1.82
C LEU A 272 -9.68 17.20 1.39
N PHE A 273 -10.19 17.26 0.15
CA PHE A 273 -11.05 16.23 -0.41
C PHE A 273 -10.34 14.87 -0.48
N ASP A 274 -9.09 14.83 -1.00
CA ASP A 274 -8.32 13.61 -1.15
C ASP A 274 -8.00 12.96 0.21
N VAL A 275 -7.57 13.76 1.19
CA VAL A 275 -7.36 13.28 2.58
C VAL A 275 -8.68 12.87 3.23
N GLY A 276 -9.76 13.57 2.95
CA GLY A 276 -11.11 13.19 3.42
C GLY A 276 -11.55 11.83 2.86
N VAL A 277 -11.31 11.57 1.56
CA VAL A 277 -11.54 10.25 0.96
C VAL A 277 -10.63 9.19 1.58
N MET A 278 -9.34 9.49 1.79
CA MET A 278 -8.42 8.59 2.47
C MET A 278 -8.90 8.19 3.86
N ILE A 279 -9.40 9.12 4.67
CA ILE A 279 -10.00 8.84 5.97
C ILE A 279 -11.27 7.97 5.82
N LEU A 280 -12.13 8.31 4.86
CA LEU A 280 -13.35 7.55 4.57
C LEU A 280 -13.05 6.08 4.25
N THR A 281 -11.94 5.79 3.55
CA THR A 281 -11.57 4.41 3.20
C THR A 281 -11.43 3.52 4.44
N VAL A 282 -10.74 4.00 5.46
CA VAL A 282 -10.52 3.26 6.72
C VAL A 282 -11.84 3.10 7.49
N VAL A 283 -12.66 4.14 7.52
CA VAL A 283 -13.99 4.08 8.16
C VAL A 283 -14.85 3.01 7.49
N LEU A 284 -14.85 2.91 6.18
CA LEU A 284 -15.61 1.89 5.45
C LEU A 284 -15.10 0.48 5.73
N VAL A 285 -13.77 0.25 5.73
CA VAL A 285 -13.18 -1.04 6.10
C VAL A 285 -13.56 -1.42 7.52
N PHE A 286 -13.51 -0.47 8.45
CA PHE A 286 -13.95 -0.68 9.82
C PHE A 286 -15.43 -1.08 9.89
N ILE A 287 -16.32 -0.34 9.23
CA ILE A 287 -17.77 -0.63 9.20
C ILE A 287 -18.04 -2.01 8.59
N PHE A 288 -17.40 -2.35 7.46
CA PHE A 288 -17.59 -3.64 6.80
C PHE A 288 -17.13 -4.82 7.66
N SER A 289 -16.11 -4.61 8.48
CA SER A 289 -15.59 -5.62 9.39
C SER A 289 -16.40 -5.80 10.70
N LEU A 290 -17.37 -4.91 11.01
CA LEU A 290 -18.11 -4.95 12.29
C LEU A 290 -18.93 -6.23 12.47
N LYS A 291 -19.67 -6.67 11.45
CA LYS A 291 -20.71 -7.70 11.61
C LYS A 291 -20.13 -9.12 11.67
N LYS A 292 -19.23 -9.47 10.75
CA LYS A 292 -18.66 -10.82 10.62
C LYS A 292 -17.14 -10.86 10.71
N ARG A 293 -16.50 -9.72 10.92
CA ARG A 293 -15.04 -9.55 10.81
C ARG A 293 -14.51 -10.04 9.46
N GLU A 294 -15.29 -9.81 8.42
CA GLU A 294 -14.99 -10.30 7.09
C GLU A 294 -15.37 -9.23 6.06
N ILE A 295 -14.42 -8.93 5.18
CA ILE A 295 -14.67 -8.12 4.00
C ILE A 295 -14.98 -9.09 2.87
N ASN A 296 -16.23 -9.15 2.49
CA ASN A 296 -16.73 -10.06 1.46
C ASN A 296 -16.73 -9.43 0.06
N LYS A 297 -17.08 -10.25 -0.94
CA LYS A 297 -17.13 -9.83 -2.34
C LYS A 297 -17.96 -8.55 -2.58
N TRP A 298 -19.10 -8.39 -1.90
CA TRP A 298 -19.96 -7.21 -2.11
C TRP A 298 -19.31 -5.94 -1.55
N HIS A 299 -18.65 -6.04 -0.41
CA HIS A 299 -17.86 -4.93 0.14
C HIS A 299 -16.74 -4.55 -0.84
N GLY A 300 -16.07 -5.54 -1.44
CA GLY A 300 -15.04 -5.31 -2.44
C GLY A 300 -15.56 -4.61 -3.70
N ILE A 301 -16.72 -5.02 -4.22
CA ILE A 301 -17.33 -4.34 -5.37
C ILE A 301 -17.66 -2.88 -5.03
N ILE A 302 -18.20 -2.61 -3.83
CA ILE A 302 -18.49 -1.24 -3.38
C ILE A 302 -17.22 -0.40 -3.33
N THR A 303 -16.14 -0.90 -2.72
CA THR A 303 -14.89 -0.13 -2.61
C THR A 303 -14.25 0.15 -3.96
N ILE A 304 -14.23 -0.84 -4.87
CA ILE A 304 -13.74 -0.67 -6.25
C ILE A 304 -14.58 0.39 -6.98
N THR A 305 -15.91 0.34 -6.83
CA THR A 305 -16.79 1.34 -7.46
C THR A 305 -16.52 2.74 -6.93
N LEU A 306 -16.32 2.89 -5.61
CA LEU A 306 -15.95 4.17 -5.00
C LEU A 306 -14.59 4.67 -5.49
N TYR A 307 -13.62 3.79 -5.72
CA TYR A 307 -12.35 4.17 -6.32
C TYR A 307 -12.52 4.69 -7.75
N VAL A 308 -13.33 4.03 -8.57
CA VAL A 308 -13.62 4.49 -9.95
C VAL A 308 -14.28 5.87 -9.94
N ILE A 309 -15.22 6.11 -9.02
CA ILE A 309 -15.86 7.42 -8.85
C ILE A 309 -14.79 8.46 -8.43
N TYR A 310 -13.96 8.15 -7.43
CA TYR A 310 -12.88 9.01 -6.97
C TYR A 310 -11.92 9.36 -8.12
N LEU A 311 -11.46 8.35 -8.87
CA LEU A 311 -10.56 8.56 -10.02
C LEU A 311 -11.22 9.44 -11.10
N THR A 312 -12.52 9.25 -11.36
CA THR A 312 -13.27 10.09 -12.30
C THR A 312 -13.29 11.54 -11.83
N VAL A 313 -13.54 11.80 -10.53
CA VAL A 313 -13.52 13.16 -9.97
C VAL A 313 -12.14 13.79 -10.10
N ILE A 314 -11.06 13.04 -9.80
CA ILE A 314 -9.68 13.53 -9.97
C ILE A 314 -9.40 13.95 -11.42
N ILE A 315 -9.77 13.10 -12.40
CA ILE A 315 -9.56 13.38 -13.81
C ILE A 315 -10.36 14.63 -14.26
N LEU A 316 -11.62 14.74 -13.86
CA LEU A 316 -12.47 15.90 -14.21
C LEU A 316 -11.95 17.20 -13.59
N ARG A 317 -11.47 17.14 -12.36
CA ARG A 317 -10.83 18.24 -11.63
C ARG A 317 -9.57 18.73 -12.36
N ASP A 318 -8.76 17.80 -12.81
CA ASP A 318 -7.46 18.13 -13.41
C ASP A 318 -7.61 18.59 -14.87
N THR A 319 -8.64 18.13 -15.58
CA THR A 319 -9.01 18.62 -16.92
C THR A 319 -9.75 19.97 -16.90
N GLY A 320 -10.02 20.53 -15.69
CA GLY A 320 -10.69 21.83 -15.55
C GLY A 320 -12.19 21.80 -15.86
N VAL A 321 -12.81 20.62 -15.81
CA VAL A 321 -14.26 20.45 -15.96
C VAL A 321 -14.99 20.70 -14.64
N LEU A 322 -14.31 20.48 -13.50
CA LEU A 322 -14.78 20.74 -12.14
C LEU A 322 -13.91 21.84 -11.45
#